data_73a01a68061feb51f837f076f29435df
#
_entry.id   73a01a68061feb51f837f076f29435df
#
_cell.length_a   1.000
_cell.length_b   1.000
_cell.length_c   1.000
_cell.angle_alpha   90.00
_cell.angle_beta   90.00
_cell.angle_gamma   90.00
#
_symmetry.space_group_name_H-M   'P 1'
#
loop_
_entity.id
_entity.type
_entity.pdbx_description
1 polymer ?
#
loop_
_entity_poly.entity_id
_entity_poly.type
_entity_poly.pdbx_seq_one_letter_code
_entity_poly.pdbx_strand_id
1 'polypeptide(L)'
;MGPNLQPPIPPPFLARMERLLGDEFGAFAASLALPPATGLRANTLKLSPQRLRELWPFDLAPLEWLPEGFVVPADETPGAAVPADGPITQARSRAVDAAPSRSQPGKHPYHAAGLYYLQDPSAMVVARLLDPQPGERVLDLCAAPGGKATHIAALMGNRGLFVANETHGRRVWDLAENLERWGARHAVITNESPDRLAERFEGFFDRVLVDSPCSGEGMFRKSPAARLEWTPDLIEGCARRQASILEAAARMLRPGGRVVYATCTFAPEEDERTLARFLSAHADFELVEPTRLPGFGTGRPDWIAGGAGSEQVGRAVRLWPHTGPGEGHFAAVLHYLGEPAGSATTRRPPRDRNREKAARGAADLFHRFCHDHLARDIRPERLEVAGTYLYAVPPGLPDLTGLRFIHPGWWLGTVRRDRFEPAHALAMGLELADFARSVSLPAGDDRALAFLRGASFPSQGEDGWVGVGVDGFPLGLGKRVGGSVKSHYPKGLRWS
;
A
#
# COMPACT_ATOMS: atom_id res chain seq x y z
N MET A 1 15.49 8.45 -32.04
CA MET A 1 14.27 7.73 -31.62
C MET A 1 13.15 8.75 -31.60
N GLY A 2 12.11 8.55 -32.44
CA GLY A 2 10.97 9.48 -32.53
C GLY A 2 10.21 9.56 -31.20
N PRO A 3 9.34 10.57 -31.03
CA PRO A 3 8.56 10.73 -29.81
C PRO A 3 7.79 9.43 -29.55
N ASN A 4 7.89 8.90 -28.31
CA ASN A 4 7.19 7.72 -27.85
C ASN A 4 5.68 8.03 -27.89
N LEU A 5 5.04 7.81 -29.05
CA LEU A 5 3.59 7.94 -29.20
C LEU A 5 2.97 6.82 -28.34
N GLN A 6 2.32 7.23 -27.27
CA GLN A 6 1.51 6.28 -26.48
C GLN A 6 0.44 5.66 -27.39
N PRO A 7 0.13 4.37 -27.26
CA PRO A 7 -0.95 3.75 -28.02
C PRO A 7 -2.25 4.53 -27.78
N PRO A 8 -3.10 4.69 -28.81
CA PRO A 8 -4.37 5.40 -28.64
C PRO A 8 -5.26 4.68 -27.63
N ILE A 9 -6.16 5.43 -27.00
CA ILE A 9 -7.24 4.85 -26.21
C ILE A 9 -8.11 3.99 -27.15
N PRO A 10 -8.51 2.77 -26.76
CA PRO A 10 -9.24 1.86 -27.65
C PRO A 10 -10.57 2.49 -28.14
N PRO A 11 -10.79 2.60 -29.46
CA PRO A 11 -12.03 3.18 -29.98
C PRO A 11 -13.32 2.49 -29.48
N PRO A 12 -13.36 1.14 -29.31
CA PRO A 12 -14.55 0.49 -28.74
C PRO A 12 -14.84 0.91 -27.30
N PHE A 13 -13.81 1.21 -26.51
CA PHE A 13 -13.99 1.78 -25.18
C PHE A 13 -14.64 3.16 -25.22
N LEU A 14 -14.14 4.07 -26.08
CA LEU A 14 -14.71 5.42 -26.20
C LEU A 14 -16.17 5.37 -26.64
N ALA A 15 -16.50 4.57 -27.66
CA ALA A 15 -17.87 4.38 -28.15
C ALA A 15 -18.82 3.81 -27.07
N ARG A 16 -18.28 2.94 -26.19
CA ARG A 16 -19.01 2.41 -25.05
C ARG A 16 -19.27 3.49 -23.99
N MET A 17 -18.24 4.25 -23.62
CA MET A 17 -18.36 5.32 -22.63
C MET A 17 -19.30 6.44 -23.09
N GLU A 18 -19.30 6.76 -24.39
CA GLU A 18 -20.23 7.72 -24.98
C GLU A 18 -21.70 7.30 -24.75
N ARG A 19 -22.01 6.03 -24.98
CA ARG A 19 -23.37 5.50 -24.74
C ARG A 19 -23.75 5.49 -23.25
N LEU A 20 -22.79 5.21 -22.36
CA LEU A 20 -23.02 5.10 -20.93
C LEU A 20 -23.15 6.47 -20.25
N LEU A 21 -22.29 7.42 -20.62
CA LEU A 21 -22.21 8.74 -19.98
C LEU A 21 -23.13 9.79 -20.63
N GLY A 22 -23.54 9.62 -21.89
CA GLY A 22 -24.39 10.62 -22.57
C GLY A 22 -23.75 12.00 -22.54
N ASP A 23 -24.44 12.98 -21.96
CA ASP A 23 -24.00 14.37 -21.88
C ASP A 23 -22.68 14.57 -21.12
N GLU A 24 -22.33 13.67 -20.19
CA GLU A 24 -21.06 13.72 -19.44
C GLU A 24 -19.85 13.27 -20.26
N PHE A 25 -20.06 12.58 -21.40
CA PHE A 25 -18.97 11.98 -22.19
C PHE A 25 -17.95 12.99 -22.66
N GLY A 26 -18.39 14.19 -23.10
CA GLY A 26 -17.47 15.24 -23.58
C GLY A 26 -16.44 15.64 -22.51
N ALA A 27 -16.87 15.86 -21.29
CA ALA A 27 -15.99 16.20 -20.17
C ALA A 27 -15.08 15.02 -19.78
N PHE A 28 -15.62 13.80 -19.77
CA PHE A 28 -14.87 12.58 -19.51
C PHE A 28 -13.76 12.37 -20.56
N ALA A 29 -14.08 12.42 -21.84
CA ALA A 29 -13.13 12.26 -22.94
C ALA A 29 -12.01 13.33 -22.88
N ALA A 30 -12.35 14.58 -22.61
CA ALA A 30 -11.39 15.66 -22.43
C ALA A 30 -10.43 15.37 -21.26
N SER A 31 -10.94 14.83 -20.14
CA SER A 31 -10.12 14.49 -18.98
C SER A 31 -9.07 13.41 -19.28
N LEU A 32 -9.36 12.48 -20.19
CA LEU A 32 -8.42 11.43 -20.60
C LEU A 32 -7.23 11.95 -21.41
N ALA A 33 -7.32 13.15 -21.97
CA ALA A 33 -6.23 13.81 -22.69
C ALA A 33 -5.29 14.61 -21.76
N LEU A 34 -5.69 14.84 -20.51
CA LEU A 34 -4.88 15.57 -19.54
C LEU A 34 -3.74 14.67 -18.97
N PRO A 35 -2.64 15.26 -18.50
CA PRO A 35 -1.62 14.53 -17.75
C PRO A 35 -2.21 13.80 -16.56
N PRO A 36 -1.68 12.62 -16.20
CA PRO A 36 -2.17 11.86 -15.05
C PRO A 36 -1.90 12.62 -13.74
N ALA A 37 -2.85 12.56 -12.81
CA ALA A 37 -2.68 13.15 -11.49
C ALA A 37 -1.67 12.36 -10.67
N THR A 38 -0.73 13.05 -10.03
CA THR A 38 0.18 12.47 -9.06
C THR A 38 -0.29 12.77 -7.65
N GLY A 39 -0.72 11.75 -6.93
CA GLY A 39 -1.06 11.88 -5.52
C GLY A 39 0.09 11.42 -4.63
N LEU A 40 0.14 12.00 -3.43
CA LEU A 40 1.08 11.69 -2.37
C LEU A 40 0.33 11.51 -1.06
N ARG A 41 0.56 10.41 -0.35
CA ARG A 41 -0.06 10.14 0.93
C ARG A 41 0.98 10.05 2.02
N ALA A 42 0.83 10.88 3.07
CA ALA A 42 1.71 10.89 4.24
C ALA A 42 1.68 9.56 5.00
N ASN A 43 2.83 9.14 5.52
CA ASN A 43 2.93 8.00 6.41
C ASN A 43 2.67 8.42 7.86
N THR A 44 1.43 8.30 8.29
CA THR A 44 1.03 8.69 9.65
C THR A 44 1.58 7.78 10.77
N LEU A 45 2.28 6.69 10.44
CA LEU A 45 3.08 5.93 11.40
C LEU A 45 4.40 6.64 11.77
N LYS A 46 4.88 7.57 10.94
CA LYS A 46 6.19 8.23 11.08
C LYS A 46 6.10 9.74 11.33
N LEU A 47 5.12 10.40 10.71
CA LEU A 47 4.97 11.86 10.84
C LEU A 47 3.52 12.31 10.60
N SER A 48 3.18 13.50 11.10
CA SER A 48 1.90 14.11 10.78
C SER A 48 1.88 14.63 9.33
N PRO A 49 0.69 14.73 8.70
CA PRO A 49 0.53 15.34 7.37
C PRO A 49 1.07 16.79 7.33
N GLN A 50 0.88 17.56 8.39
CA GLN A 50 1.44 18.90 8.50
C GLN A 50 2.97 18.89 8.48
N ARG A 51 3.60 17.96 9.25
CA ARG A 51 5.06 17.84 9.27
C ARG A 51 5.61 17.45 7.90
N LEU A 52 4.91 16.61 7.13
CA LEU A 52 5.30 16.30 5.76
C LEU A 52 5.30 17.55 4.87
N ARG A 53 4.27 18.39 4.96
CA ARG A 53 4.20 19.64 4.18
C ARG A 53 5.34 20.61 4.53
N GLU A 54 5.74 20.70 5.79
CA GLU A 54 6.87 21.53 6.22
C GLU A 54 8.22 21.02 5.68
N LEU A 55 8.38 19.69 5.59
CA LEU A 55 9.61 19.06 5.10
C LEU A 55 9.67 19.01 3.57
N TRP A 56 8.53 18.96 2.91
CA TRP A 56 8.46 18.78 1.47
C TRP A 56 8.89 20.06 0.76
N PRO A 57 9.79 19.99 -0.23
CA PRO A 57 10.37 21.19 -0.85
C PRO A 57 9.45 21.88 -1.87
N PHE A 58 8.23 21.39 -2.06
CA PHE A 58 7.27 21.90 -3.03
C PHE A 58 5.89 22.12 -2.42
N ASP A 59 5.01 22.79 -3.14
CA ASP A 59 3.62 22.92 -2.75
C ASP A 59 2.88 21.58 -2.89
N LEU A 60 2.09 21.25 -1.87
CA LEU A 60 1.20 20.10 -1.86
C LEU A 60 -0.23 20.61 -1.70
N ALA A 61 -1.08 20.36 -2.68
CA ALA A 61 -2.51 20.65 -2.57
C ALA A 61 -3.20 19.56 -1.74
N PRO A 62 -3.81 19.88 -0.58
CA PRO A 62 -4.47 18.88 0.24
C PRO A 62 -5.71 18.31 -0.46
N LEU A 63 -6.00 17.04 -0.22
CA LEU A 63 -7.29 16.44 -0.57
C LEU A 63 -8.28 16.77 0.54
N GLU A 64 -9.38 17.46 0.23
CA GLU A 64 -10.36 17.89 1.23
C GLU A 64 -10.95 16.76 2.06
N TRP A 65 -11.06 15.59 1.46
CA TRP A 65 -11.64 14.39 2.07
C TRP A 65 -10.63 13.42 2.69
N LEU A 66 -9.31 13.71 2.58
CA LEU A 66 -8.25 12.85 3.11
C LEU A 66 -7.15 13.70 3.76
N PRO A 67 -7.14 13.86 5.08
CA PRO A 67 -6.18 14.72 5.76
C PRO A 67 -4.72 14.38 5.50
N GLU A 68 -4.40 13.09 5.28
CA GLU A 68 -3.07 12.59 4.95
C GLU A 68 -2.76 12.56 3.44
N GLY A 69 -3.72 12.94 2.59
CA GLY A 69 -3.61 12.89 1.12
C GLY A 69 -3.37 14.26 0.50
N PHE A 70 -2.53 14.27 -0.54
CA PHE A 70 -2.16 15.45 -1.29
C PHE A 70 -2.12 15.17 -2.78
N VAL A 71 -2.31 16.21 -3.59
CA VAL A 71 -2.01 16.22 -5.02
C VAL A 71 -0.72 17.03 -5.22
N VAL A 72 0.20 16.50 -6.01
CA VAL A 72 1.37 17.22 -6.49
C VAL A 72 0.95 18.05 -7.71
N PRO A 73 1.12 19.38 -7.72
CA PRO A 73 0.77 20.23 -8.86
C PRO A 73 1.47 19.78 -10.15
N ALA A 74 0.80 19.96 -11.30
CA ALA A 74 1.26 19.46 -12.59
C ALA A 74 2.56 20.11 -13.08
N ASP A 75 2.79 21.35 -12.75
CA ASP A 75 4.01 22.12 -13.04
C ASP A 75 5.24 21.63 -12.28
N GLU A 76 5.03 20.88 -11.20
CA GLU A 76 6.07 20.22 -10.41
C GLU A 76 6.21 18.71 -10.74
N THR A 77 5.38 18.21 -11.65
CA THR A 77 5.40 16.80 -12.07
C THR A 77 6.43 16.60 -13.19
N PRO A 78 7.40 15.70 -13.08
CA PRO A 78 8.39 15.45 -14.12
C PRO A 78 7.73 15.00 -15.43
N GLY A 79 8.00 15.72 -16.52
CA GLY A 79 7.51 15.37 -17.86
C GLY A 79 6.18 16.01 -18.26
N ALA A 80 5.57 16.88 -17.47
CA ALA A 80 4.51 17.75 -17.94
C ALA A 80 5.09 18.76 -18.95
N ALA A 81 4.68 18.68 -20.22
CA ALA A 81 5.06 19.65 -21.23
C ALA A 81 4.48 21.01 -20.86
N VAL A 82 5.34 22.00 -20.60
CA VAL A 82 4.94 23.39 -20.41
C VAL A 82 4.38 23.89 -21.75
N PRO A 83 3.18 24.48 -21.80
CA PRO A 83 2.71 25.16 -23.03
C PRO A 83 3.68 26.30 -23.39
N ALA A 84 4.08 26.37 -24.66
CA ALA A 84 5.14 27.24 -25.14
C ALA A 84 4.75 28.73 -25.33
N ASP A 85 3.67 29.24 -24.74
CA ASP A 85 3.21 30.59 -24.92
C ASP A 85 2.88 31.31 -23.61
N GLY A 86 3.91 31.97 -23.04
CA GLY A 86 3.78 32.96 -21.97
C GLY A 86 5.05 33.79 -21.84
N PRO A 87 5.00 35.12 -21.56
CA PRO A 87 6.18 35.99 -21.58
C PRO A 87 7.15 35.60 -20.45
N ILE A 88 8.38 35.29 -20.87
CA ILE A 88 9.52 34.97 -20.01
C ILE A 88 9.92 36.22 -19.23
N THR A 89 9.55 36.34 -17.98
CA THR A 89 10.18 37.30 -17.08
C THR A 89 11.53 36.75 -16.60
N GLN A 90 12.57 37.55 -16.85
CA GLN A 90 13.98 37.28 -16.53
C GLN A 90 14.22 37.16 -15.03
N ALA A 91 14.12 35.96 -14.46
CA ALA A 91 14.60 35.65 -13.12
C ALA A 91 14.99 34.17 -12.93
N ARG A 92 15.69 33.58 -13.92
CA ARG A 92 16.25 32.22 -13.75
C ARG A 92 17.66 32.16 -14.38
N SER A 93 18.61 32.79 -13.71
CA SER A 93 20.03 32.45 -13.90
C SER A 93 20.76 32.54 -12.57
N ARG A 94 20.71 31.47 -11.79
CA ARG A 94 21.77 31.13 -10.82
C ARG A 94 21.82 29.63 -10.67
N ALA A 95 22.90 29.07 -11.22
CA ALA A 95 23.61 27.84 -10.88
C ALA A 95 22.81 26.76 -10.13
N VAL A 96 22.47 25.71 -10.86
CA VAL A 96 22.03 24.45 -10.30
C VAL A 96 23.20 23.49 -10.39
N ASP A 97 24.07 23.47 -9.39
CA ASP A 97 24.95 22.34 -9.13
C ASP A 97 24.13 21.26 -8.42
N ALA A 98 23.94 20.18 -9.11
CA ALA A 98 23.75 18.76 -8.71
C ALA A 98 23.22 18.45 -7.29
N ALA A 99 22.04 18.99 -6.91
CA ALA A 99 21.23 18.33 -5.90
C ALA A 99 20.39 17.20 -6.55
N PRO A 100 20.16 16.04 -5.91
CA PRO A 100 19.34 14.96 -6.46
C PRO A 100 17.99 15.55 -6.85
N SER A 101 17.56 15.25 -8.07
CA SER A 101 16.53 15.98 -8.79
C SER A 101 15.31 16.29 -7.92
N ARG A 102 15.12 17.54 -7.56
CA ARG A 102 13.93 18.06 -6.88
C ARG A 102 12.63 17.67 -7.58
N SER A 103 12.73 17.18 -8.83
CA SER A 103 11.63 16.88 -9.75
C SER A 103 11.15 15.42 -9.77
N GLN A 104 11.72 14.50 -8.96
CA GLN A 104 11.31 13.09 -8.96
C GLN A 104 10.97 12.60 -7.55
N PRO A 105 9.70 12.69 -7.11
CA PRO A 105 9.29 12.25 -5.77
C PRO A 105 9.70 10.81 -5.43
N GLY A 106 9.68 9.89 -6.40
CA GLY A 106 10.10 8.50 -6.23
C GLY A 106 11.61 8.31 -5.97
N LYS A 107 12.44 9.31 -6.25
CA LYS A 107 13.91 9.31 -6.05
C LYS A 107 14.36 10.30 -4.97
N HIS A 108 13.48 10.67 -4.05
CA HIS A 108 13.81 11.54 -2.93
C HIS A 108 14.19 10.71 -1.68
N PRO A 109 15.19 11.09 -0.85
CA PRO A 109 15.52 10.36 0.38
C PRO A 109 14.34 10.14 1.34
N TYR A 110 13.36 11.06 1.38
CA TYR A 110 12.14 10.89 2.17
C TYR A 110 11.26 9.74 1.66
N HIS A 111 11.28 9.45 0.35
CA HIS A 111 10.62 8.26 -0.19
C HIS A 111 11.30 6.98 0.30
N ALA A 112 12.64 6.94 0.30
CA ALA A 112 13.41 5.84 0.84
C ALA A 112 13.21 5.67 2.36
N ALA A 113 13.04 6.77 3.09
CA ALA A 113 12.68 6.77 4.51
C ALA A 113 11.22 6.35 4.76
N GLY A 114 10.41 6.17 3.72
CA GLY A 114 9.01 5.79 3.82
C GLY A 114 8.12 6.85 4.46
N LEU A 115 8.39 8.15 4.25
CA LEU A 115 7.60 9.24 4.82
C LEU A 115 6.29 9.46 4.05
N TYR A 116 6.21 9.00 2.83
CA TYR A 116 5.02 9.05 1.99
C TYR A 116 4.98 7.91 0.98
N TYR A 117 3.80 7.70 0.42
CA TYR A 117 3.54 6.79 -0.69
C TYR A 117 2.98 7.58 -1.89
N LEU A 118 3.50 7.32 -3.08
CA LEU A 118 2.95 7.87 -4.32
C LEU A 118 1.77 7.02 -4.75
N GLN A 119 0.58 7.60 -4.75
CA GLN A 119 -0.66 6.89 -5.01
C GLN A 119 -1.61 7.76 -5.80
N ASP A 120 -2.40 7.14 -6.66
CA ASP A 120 -3.52 7.82 -7.30
C ASP A 120 -4.49 8.41 -6.27
N PRO A 121 -4.87 9.68 -6.36
CA PRO A 121 -5.80 10.28 -5.39
C PRO A 121 -7.10 9.48 -5.26
N SER A 122 -7.72 9.05 -6.38
CA SER A 122 -8.97 8.28 -6.33
C SER A 122 -8.81 6.92 -5.62
N ALA A 123 -7.63 6.28 -5.72
CA ALA A 123 -7.35 5.03 -5.04
C ALA A 123 -7.18 5.17 -3.52
N MET A 124 -6.89 6.37 -3.02
CA MET A 124 -6.70 6.61 -1.59
C MET A 124 -8.01 6.48 -0.80
N VAL A 125 -9.16 6.71 -1.44
CA VAL A 125 -10.47 6.64 -0.77
C VAL A 125 -10.78 5.25 -0.23
N VAL A 126 -10.30 4.20 -0.89
CA VAL A 126 -10.71 2.81 -0.65
C VAL A 126 -10.41 2.34 0.78
N ALA A 127 -9.20 2.62 1.27
CA ALA A 127 -8.83 2.26 2.65
C ALA A 127 -9.61 3.10 3.70
N ARG A 128 -9.97 4.33 3.36
CA ARG A 128 -10.84 5.17 4.22
C ARG A 128 -12.26 4.63 4.29
N LEU A 129 -12.80 4.11 3.18
CA LEU A 129 -14.10 3.44 3.17
C LEU A 129 -14.08 2.13 3.95
N LEU A 130 -12.97 1.41 3.95
CA LEU A 130 -12.79 0.24 4.81
C LEU A 130 -12.82 0.63 6.30
N ASP A 131 -12.26 1.78 6.65
CA ASP A 131 -12.24 2.36 7.99
C ASP A 131 -11.69 1.38 9.05
N PRO A 132 -10.48 0.80 8.85
CA PRO A 132 -9.92 -0.17 9.76
C PRO A 132 -9.54 0.47 11.08
N GLN A 133 -9.94 -0.17 12.21
CA GLN A 133 -9.67 0.36 13.54
C GLN A 133 -8.46 -0.34 14.18
N PRO A 134 -7.69 0.39 15.00
CA PRO A 134 -6.61 -0.21 15.78
C PRO A 134 -7.11 -1.37 16.67
N GLY A 135 -6.45 -2.52 16.56
CA GLY A 135 -6.83 -3.73 17.31
C GLY A 135 -7.67 -4.73 16.54
N GLU A 136 -8.24 -4.35 15.39
CA GLU A 136 -9.02 -5.25 14.53
C GLU A 136 -8.13 -6.27 13.78
N ARG A 137 -8.79 -7.29 13.22
CA ARG A 137 -8.24 -8.25 12.27
C ARG A 137 -8.67 -7.84 10.87
N VAL A 138 -7.72 -7.41 10.06
CA VAL A 138 -7.98 -6.84 8.74
C VAL A 138 -7.27 -7.66 7.68
N LEU A 139 -7.94 -7.90 6.55
CA LEU A 139 -7.38 -8.56 5.38
C LEU A 139 -7.43 -7.60 4.17
N ASP A 140 -6.30 -7.47 3.48
CA ASP A 140 -6.24 -6.97 2.10
C ASP A 140 -5.97 -8.16 1.18
N LEU A 141 -6.98 -8.57 0.41
CA LEU A 141 -6.96 -9.84 -0.31
C LEU A 141 -6.17 -9.78 -1.63
N CYS A 142 -5.97 -8.59 -2.20
CA CYS A 142 -5.26 -8.33 -3.45
C CYS A 142 -4.29 -7.14 -3.29
N ALA A 143 -3.38 -7.25 -2.32
CA ALA A 143 -2.70 -6.11 -1.71
C ALA A 143 -1.59 -5.45 -2.55
N ALA A 144 -0.97 -6.17 -3.52
CA ALA A 144 0.17 -5.62 -4.26
C ALA A 144 -0.24 -4.50 -5.25
N PRO A 145 0.61 -3.49 -5.40
CA PRO A 145 1.98 -3.35 -4.87
C PRO A 145 2.07 -2.77 -3.44
N GLY A 146 0.95 -2.49 -2.74
CA GLY A 146 0.98 -2.04 -1.35
C GLY A 146 0.40 -0.65 -1.08
N GLY A 147 -0.15 0.04 -2.08
CA GLY A 147 -0.71 1.39 -1.90
C GLY A 147 -1.85 1.42 -0.88
N LYS A 148 -2.82 0.51 -0.99
CA LYS A 148 -3.94 0.37 -0.05
C LYS A 148 -3.50 -0.34 1.24
N ALA A 149 -2.64 -1.36 1.13
CA ALA A 149 -2.09 -2.09 2.27
C ALA A 149 -1.30 -1.19 3.24
N THR A 150 -0.44 -0.31 2.74
CA THR A 150 0.29 0.67 3.56
C THR A 150 -0.64 1.70 4.20
N HIS A 151 -1.75 2.04 3.55
CA HIS A 151 -2.76 2.93 4.12
C HIS A 151 -3.51 2.25 5.28
N ILE A 152 -3.95 1.01 5.09
CA ILE A 152 -4.56 0.18 6.15
C ILE A 152 -3.62 0.07 7.35
N ALA A 153 -2.34 -0.26 7.13
CA ALA A 153 -1.36 -0.36 8.20
C ALA A 153 -1.21 0.95 8.99
N ALA A 154 -1.27 2.10 8.31
CA ALA A 154 -1.22 3.41 8.95
C ALA A 154 -2.47 3.71 9.77
N LEU A 155 -3.67 3.47 9.24
CA LEU A 155 -4.94 3.66 9.94
C LEU A 155 -5.05 2.78 11.18
N MET A 156 -4.54 1.54 11.12
CA MET A 156 -4.48 0.64 12.27
C MET A 156 -3.42 1.05 13.32
N GLY A 157 -2.51 1.96 13.02
CA GLY A 157 -1.49 2.44 13.97
C GLY A 157 -0.56 1.33 14.48
N ASN A 158 -0.22 0.34 13.66
CA ASN A 158 0.57 -0.84 14.03
C ASN A 158 -0.05 -1.66 15.19
N ARG A 159 -1.37 -1.68 15.33
CA ARG A 159 -2.11 -2.45 16.37
C ARG A 159 -3.12 -3.39 15.75
N GLY A 160 -3.27 -4.59 16.31
CA GLY A 160 -4.15 -5.64 15.80
C GLY A 160 -3.42 -6.60 14.87
N LEU A 161 -4.15 -7.25 13.97
CA LEU A 161 -3.62 -8.20 13.00
C LEU A 161 -3.99 -7.73 11.59
N PHE A 162 -2.98 -7.46 10.78
CA PHE A 162 -3.16 -7.15 9.38
C PHE A 162 -2.59 -8.25 8.50
N VAL A 163 -3.42 -8.87 7.66
CA VAL A 163 -3.00 -9.86 6.65
C VAL A 163 -3.08 -9.19 5.28
N ALA A 164 -1.96 -9.13 4.58
CA ALA A 164 -1.85 -8.62 3.22
C ALA A 164 -1.50 -9.76 2.27
N ASN A 165 -2.40 -10.09 1.35
CA ASN A 165 -2.25 -11.21 0.42
C ASN A 165 -2.02 -10.74 -1.01
N GLU A 166 -1.19 -11.46 -1.73
CA GLU A 166 -1.03 -11.33 -3.18
C GLU A 166 -0.77 -12.69 -3.81
N THR A 167 -1.55 -13.05 -4.82
CA THR A 167 -1.43 -14.36 -5.50
C THR A 167 -0.23 -14.44 -6.42
N HIS A 168 0.19 -13.31 -7.00
CA HIS A 168 1.28 -13.26 -7.97
C HIS A 168 2.64 -13.29 -7.28
N GLY A 169 3.42 -14.36 -7.49
CA GLY A 169 4.66 -14.64 -6.77
C GLY A 169 5.78 -13.60 -6.91
N ARG A 170 5.75 -12.71 -7.93
CA ARG A 170 6.69 -11.59 -8.06
C ARG A 170 6.15 -10.34 -7.36
N ARG A 171 4.89 -9.98 -7.58
CA ARG A 171 4.29 -8.76 -7.00
C ARG A 171 4.21 -8.79 -5.49
N VAL A 172 4.16 -9.98 -4.87
CA VAL A 172 4.19 -10.12 -3.41
C VAL A 172 5.46 -9.57 -2.77
N TRP A 173 6.59 -9.55 -3.50
CA TRP A 173 7.84 -8.95 -3.03
C TRP A 173 7.79 -7.42 -3.07
N ASP A 174 7.15 -6.83 -4.09
CA ASP A 174 6.90 -5.38 -4.14
C ASP A 174 6.04 -4.94 -2.95
N LEU A 175 5.04 -5.74 -2.59
CA LEU A 175 4.20 -5.53 -1.40
C LEU A 175 5.04 -5.60 -0.11
N ALA A 176 5.90 -6.61 0.02
CA ALA A 176 6.76 -6.79 1.19
C ALA A 176 7.70 -5.59 1.37
N GLU A 177 8.40 -5.18 0.32
CA GLU A 177 9.29 -4.02 0.33
C GLU A 177 8.56 -2.72 0.73
N ASN A 178 7.35 -2.51 0.21
CA ASN A 178 6.56 -1.33 0.53
C ASN A 178 6.08 -1.32 1.99
N LEU A 179 5.62 -2.44 2.53
CA LEU A 179 5.21 -2.55 3.94
C LEU A 179 6.42 -2.43 4.89
N GLU A 180 7.57 -2.99 4.54
CA GLU A 180 8.81 -2.82 5.31
C GLU A 180 9.25 -1.36 5.33
N ARG A 181 9.36 -0.71 4.18
CA ARG A 181 9.72 0.70 4.05
C ARG A 181 8.74 1.61 4.80
N TRP A 182 7.46 1.24 4.82
CA TRP A 182 6.41 1.95 5.56
C TRP A 182 6.58 1.85 7.07
N GLY A 183 7.23 0.79 7.57
CA GLY A 183 7.38 0.51 9.01
C GLY A 183 6.17 -0.22 9.58
N ALA A 184 5.49 -1.02 8.76
CA ALA A 184 4.38 -1.87 9.21
C ALA A 184 4.89 -3.04 10.04
N ARG A 185 4.63 -3.04 11.37
CA ARG A 185 5.13 -4.06 12.31
C ARG A 185 4.17 -5.20 12.60
N HIS A 186 2.89 -5.04 12.24
CA HIS A 186 1.82 -5.99 12.54
C HIS A 186 1.27 -6.66 11.26
N ALA A 187 1.97 -6.48 10.13
CA ALA A 187 1.58 -7.06 8.85
C ALA A 187 2.11 -8.47 8.68
N VAL A 188 1.22 -9.37 8.25
CA VAL A 188 1.51 -10.74 7.79
C VAL A 188 1.34 -10.74 6.28
N ILE A 189 2.35 -11.21 5.55
CA ILE A 189 2.34 -11.20 4.09
C ILE A 189 2.21 -12.62 3.57
N THR A 190 1.08 -12.92 2.91
CA THR A 190 0.78 -14.23 2.33
C THR A 190 0.84 -14.21 0.81
N ASN A 191 1.10 -15.38 0.21
CA ASN A 191 1.12 -15.58 -1.24
C ASN A 191 0.21 -16.74 -1.61
N GLU A 192 -1.10 -16.60 -1.34
CA GLU A 192 -2.08 -17.67 -1.47
C GLU A 192 -3.28 -17.29 -2.34
N SER A 193 -4.00 -18.31 -2.83
CA SER A 193 -5.28 -18.09 -3.46
C SER A 193 -6.34 -17.69 -2.43
N PRO A 194 -7.36 -16.90 -2.81
CA PRO A 194 -8.46 -16.51 -1.93
C PRO A 194 -9.16 -17.72 -1.28
N ASP A 195 -9.38 -18.80 -2.03
CA ASP A 195 -10.06 -20.00 -1.52
C ASP A 195 -9.27 -20.68 -0.39
N ARG A 196 -7.95 -20.82 -0.55
CA ARG A 196 -7.11 -21.41 0.50
C ARG A 196 -7.03 -20.54 1.75
N LEU A 197 -7.07 -19.22 1.59
CA LEU A 197 -7.21 -18.32 2.73
C LEU A 197 -8.57 -18.48 3.39
N ALA A 198 -9.66 -18.59 2.62
CA ALA A 198 -11.01 -18.79 3.14
C ALA A 198 -11.15 -20.09 3.95
N GLU A 199 -10.47 -21.18 3.54
CA GLU A 199 -10.41 -22.42 4.32
C GLU A 199 -9.72 -22.24 5.68
N ARG A 200 -8.75 -21.32 5.78
CA ARG A 200 -7.98 -21.08 7.00
C ARG A 200 -8.60 -20.03 7.93
N PHE A 201 -9.24 -19.04 7.36
CA PHE A 201 -9.70 -17.84 8.04
C PHE A 201 -11.22 -17.66 7.99
N GLU A 202 -11.98 -18.74 7.94
CA GLU A 202 -13.44 -18.71 7.92
C GLU A 202 -14.00 -17.91 9.12
N GLY A 203 -14.86 -16.91 8.86
CA GLY A 203 -15.47 -16.08 9.89
C GLY A 203 -14.49 -15.32 10.80
N PHE A 204 -13.32 -14.97 10.28
CA PHE A 204 -12.20 -14.53 11.13
C PHE A 204 -11.98 -13.01 11.15
N PHE A 205 -12.12 -12.32 10.02
CA PHE A 205 -11.75 -10.91 9.89
C PHE A 205 -12.89 -9.98 10.25
N ASP A 206 -12.53 -8.86 10.89
CA ASP A 206 -13.42 -7.73 11.13
C ASP A 206 -13.69 -6.95 9.84
N ARG A 207 -12.64 -6.83 9.01
CA ARG A 207 -12.68 -6.08 7.76
C ARG A 207 -11.89 -6.77 6.68
N VAL A 208 -12.44 -6.76 5.46
CA VAL A 208 -11.78 -7.32 4.27
C VAL A 208 -11.80 -6.29 3.16
N LEU A 209 -10.64 -6.01 2.58
CA LEU A 209 -10.51 -5.26 1.34
C LEU A 209 -10.38 -6.21 0.17
N VAL A 210 -11.17 -5.97 -0.86
CA VAL A 210 -11.09 -6.62 -2.18
C VAL A 210 -10.84 -5.54 -3.23
N ASP A 211 -9.57 -5.08 -3.34
CA ASP A 211 -9.11 -4.26 -4.45
C ASP A 211 -8.84 -5.16 -5.63
N SER A 212 -9.89 -5.47 -6.38
CA SER A 212 -9.91 -6.62 -7.26
C SER A 212 -9.13 -6.40 -8.56
N PRO A 213 -8.39 -7.41 -9.07
CA PRO A 213 -7.84 -7.36 -10.43
C PRO A 213 -8.96 -7.08 -11.44
N CYS A 214 -8.80 -6.03 -12.25
CA CYS A 214 -9.81 -5.53 -13.17
C CYS A 214 -9.22 -5.22 -14.55
N SER A 215 -10.06 -4.84 -15.52
CA SER A 215 -9.64 -4.44 -16.87
C SER A 215 -8.77 -3.18 -16.90
N GLY A 216 -8.77 -2.38 -15.83
CA GLY A 216 -7.86 -1.25 -15.64
C GLY A 216 -8.14 -0.03 -16.51
N GLU A 217 -9.38 0.22 -16.88
CA GLU A 217 -9.78 1.35 -17.73
C GLU A 217 -9.36 2.70 -17.13
N GLY A 218 -9.42 2.85 -15.80
CA GLY A 218 -8.91 4.01 -15.10
C GLY A 218 -7.38 4.17 -15.17
N MET A 219 -6.66 3.17 -15.66
CA MET A 219 -5.20 3.26 -15.83
C MET A 219 -4.76 3.75 -17.21
N PHE A 220 -5.67 4.07 -18.11
CA PHE A 220 -5.34 4.43 -19.50
C PHE A 220 -4.44 5.67 -19.62
N ARG A 221 -4.52 6.64 -18.72
CA ARG A 221 -3.60 7.79 -18.72
C ARG A 221 -2.18 7.40 -18.27
N LYS A 222 -2.05 6.44 -17.36
CA LYS A 222 -0.79 6.05 -16.71
C LYS A 222 -0.09 4.86 -17.36
N SER A 223 -0.85 3.95 -17.98
CA SER A 223 -0.33 2.68 -18.48
C SER A 223 -0.62 2.46 -19.96
N PRO A 224 0.39 2.61 -20.83
CA PRO A 224 0.27 2.21 -22.23
C PRO A 224 -0.11 0.73 -22.41
N ALA A 225 0.38 -0.14 -21.52
CA ALA A 225 0.07 -1.58 -21.55
C ALA A 225 -1.44 -1.83 -21.33
N ALA A 226 -2.08 -1.12 -20.41
CA ALA A 226 -3.51 -1.26 -20.16
C ALA A 226 -4.36 -0.95 -21.42
N ARG A 227 -3.92 0.02 -22.25
CA ARG A 227 -4.59 0.33 -23.52
C ARG A 227 -4.44 -0.79 -24.55
N LEU A 228 -3.30 -1.48 -24.58
CA LEU A 228 -3.00 -2.54 -25.54
C LEU A 228 -3.68 -3.86 -25.17
N GLU A 229 -3.81 -4.12 -23.86
CA GLU A 229 -4.36 -5.37 -23.33
C GLU A 229 -5.89 -5.35 -23.24
N TRP A 230 -6.49 -4.17 -23.27
CA TRP A 230 -7.93 -4.01 -23.08
C TRP A 230 -8.75 -4.62 -24.23
N THR A 231 -9.71 -5.47 -23.89
CA THR A 231 -10.71 -6.03 -24.80
C THR A 231 -12.02 -6.25 -24.05
N PRO A 232 -13.18 -6.35 -24.74
CA PRO A 232 -14.43 -6.75 -24.09
C PRO A 232 -14.36 -8.11 -23.38
N ASP A 233 -13.62 -9.07 -23.93
CA ASP A 233 -13.43 -10.40 -23.32
C ASP A 233 -12.63 -10.35 -22.03
N LEU A 234 -11.68 -9.40 -21.92
CA LEU A 234 -10.93 -9.16 -20.69
C LEU A 234 -11.88 -8.73 -19.56
N ILE A 235 -12.82 -7.82 -19.85
CA ILE A 235 -13.82 -7.35 -18.88
C ILE A 235 -14.60 -8.52 -18.30
N GLU A 236 -15.17 -9.39 -19.17
CA GLU A 236 -15.94 -10.55 -18.74
C GLU A 236 -15.08 -11.57 -17.96
N GLY A 237 -13.82 -11.71 -18.35
CA GLY A 237 -12.86 -12.55 -17.63
C GLY A 237 -12.55 -12.01 -16.22
N CYS A 238 -12.39 -10.70 -16.10
CA CYS A 238 -12.19 -10.01 -14.82
C CYS A 238 -13.44 -10.12 -13.94
N ALA A 239 -14.64 -9.84 -14.47
CA ALA A 239 -15.89 -9.92 -13.72
C ALA A 239 -16.13 -11.31 -13.10
N ARG A 240 -15.84 -12.40 -13.85
CA ARG A 240 -15.93 -13.77 -13.31
C ARG A 240 -14.94 -14.01 -12.16
N ARG A 241 -13.69 -13.53 -12.30
CA ARG A 241 -12.65 -13.65 -11.26
C ARG A 241 -13.01 -12.85 -10.02
N GLN A 242 -13.52 -11.65 -10.20
CA GLN A 242 -13.94 -10.75 -9.13
C GLN A 242 -15.07 -11.36 -8.31
N ALA A 243 -16.06 -11.96 -8.96
CA ALA A 243 -17.14 -12.69 -8.28
C ALA A 243 -16.57 -13.78 -7.36
N SER A 244 -15.65 -14.63 -7.86
CA SER A 244 -15.01 -15.66 -7.04
C SER A 244 -14.21 -15.11 -5.87
N ILE A 245 -13.49 -13.99 -6.06
CA ILE A 245 -12.72 -13.34 -4.99
C ILE A 245 -13.67 -12.77 -3.91
N LEU A 246 -14.77 -12.16 -4.31
CA LEU A 246 -15.75 -11.58 -3.40
C LEU A 246 -16.46 -12.67 -2.58
N GLU A 247 -16.78 -13.83 -3.17
CA GLU A 247 -17.29 -15.02 -2.48
C GLU A 247 -16.32 -15.53 -1.41
N ALA A 248 -15.04 -15.63 -1.75
CA ALA A 248 -14.02 -16.01 -0.78
C ALA A 248 -13.87 -14.99 0.36
N ALA A 249 -13.96 -13.70 0.05
CA ALA A 249 -13.92 -12.62 1.04
C ALA A 249 -15.09 -12.69 2.02
N ALA A 250 -16.32 -12.96 1.51
CA ALA A 250 -17.53 -13.10 2.33
C ALA A 250 -17.39 -14.22 3.37
N ARG A 251 -16.84 -15.38 2.97
CA ARG A 251 -16.59 -16.52 3.87
C ARG A 251 -15.62 -16.20 5.01
N MET A 252 -14.68 -15.29 4.78
CA MET A 252 -13.66 -14.92 5.77
C MET A 252 -14.12 -13.85 6.76
N LEU A 253 -15.24 -13.18 6.47
CA LEU A 253 -15.77 -12.10 7.28
C LEU A 253 -16.54 -12.65 8.48
N ARG A 254 -16.31 -12.09 9.66
CA ARG A 254 -17.14 -12.39 10.84
C ARG A 254 -18.47 -11.64 10.79
N PRO A 255 -19.50 -12.08 11.51
CA PRO A 255 -20.73 -11.32 11.68
C PRO A 255 -20.49 -9.91 12.19
N GLY A 256 -21.20 -8.94 11.60
CA GLY A 256 -20.99 -7.51 11.85
C GLY A 256 -19.74 -6.93 11.18
N GLY A 257 -19.03 -7.72 10.39
CA GLY A 257 -17.85 -7.27 9.66
C GLY A 257 -18.17 -6.49 8.38
N ARG A 258 -17.15 -5.90 7.78
CA ARG A 258 -17.26 -5.04 6.60
C ARG A 258 -16.34 -5.53 5.49
N VAL A 259 -16.86 -5.61 4.26
CA VAL A 259 -16.07 -5.74 3.03
C VAL A 259 -16.10 -4.43 2.27
N VAL A 260 -14.96 -3.99 1.76
CA VAL A 260 -14.92 -2.98 0.70
C VAL A 260 -14.48 -3.68 -0.58
N TYR A 261 -15.35 -3.65 -1.57
CA TYR A 261 -15.06 -4.07 -2.94
C TYR A 261 -14.68 -2.85 -3.76
N ALA A 262 -13.56 -2.91 -4.47
CA ALA A 262 -13.07 -1.79 -5.28
C ALA A 262 -12.42 -2.26 -6.58
N THR A 263 -12.49 -1.41 -7.60
CA THR A 263 -11.82 -1.57 -8.89
C THR A 263 -11.30 -0.23 -9.41
N CYS A 264 -10.35 -0.27 -10.34
CA CYS A 264 -9.94 0.91 -11.12
C CYS A 264 -10.45 0.83 -12.57
N THR A 265 -11.68 0.33 -12.79
CA THR A 265 -12.35 0.28 -14.09
C THR A 265 -13.63 1.12 -14.09
N PHE A 266 -14.19 1.36 -15.26
CA PHE A 266 -15.51 2.00 -15.43
C PHE A 266 -16.57 1.01 -15.90
N ALA A 267 -16.17 -0.26 -16.12
CA ALA A 267 -17.00 -1.30 -16.70
C ALA A 267 -18.12 -1.74 -15.75
N PRO A 268 -19.42 -1.53 -16.08
CA PRO A 268 -20.52 -1.96 -15.24
C PRO A 268 -20.52 -3.46 -14.94
N GLU A 269 -19.96 -4.27 -15.83
CA GLU A 269 -19.86 -5.73 -15.67
C GLU A 269 -18.99 -6.12 -14.48
N GLU A 270 -17.91 -5.34 -14.26
CA GLU A 270 -16.97 -5.54 -13.18
C GLU A 270 -17.42 -4.86 -11.88
N ASP A 271 -18.25 -3.83 -11.98
CA ASP A 271 -18.69 -2.96 -10.91
C ASP A 271 -20.10 -3.33 -10.45
N GLU A 272 -21.13 -2.63 -10.96
CA GLU A 272 -22.53 -2.76 -10.51
C GLU A 272 -23.10 -4.17 -10.75
N ARG A 273 -22.79 -4.80 -11.90
CA ARG A 273 -23.33 -6.15 -12.20
C ARG A 273 -22.75 -7.21 -11.26
N THR A 274 -21.46 -7.10 -10.94
CA THR A 274 -20.81 -8.00 -9.98
C THR A 274 -21.41 -7.84 -8.59
N LEU A 275 -21.62 -6.60 -8.13
CA LEU A 275 -22.28 -6.33 -6.85
C LEU A 275 -23.74 -6.79 -6.82
N ALA A 276 -24.53 -6.49 -7.85
CA ALA A 276 -25.94 -6.88 -7.90
C ALA A 276 -26.10 -8.41 -7.84
N ARG A 277 -25.26 -9.16 -8.54
CA ARG A 277 -25.23 -10.63 -8.48
C ARG A 277 -24.87 -11.12 -7.08
N PHE A 278 -23.85 -10.54 -6.44
CA PHE A 278 -23.45 -10.90 -5.09
C PHE A 278 -24.59 -10.65 -4.09
N LEU A 279 -25.17 -9.45 -4.10
CA LEU A 279 -26.29 -9.10 -3.20
C LEU A 279 -27.56 -9.95 -3.43
N SER A 280 -27.80 -10.37 -4.67
CA SER A 280 -28.90 -11.29 -4.99
C SER A 280 -28.68 -12.70 -4.43
N ALA A 281 -27.44 -13.13 -4.31
CA ALA A 281 -27.08 -14.45 -3.77
C ALA A 281 -26.93 -14.44 -2.25
N HIS A 282 -26.66 -13.29 -1.63
CA HIS A 282 -26.33 -13.11 -0.22
C HIS A 282 -27.27 -12.11 0.46
N ALA A 283 -28.44 -12.60 0.91
CA ALA A 283 -29.44 -11.77 1.62
C ALA A 283 -28.97 -11.28 3.00
N ASP A 284 -27.90 -11.85 3.52
CA ASP A 284 -27.21 -11.50 4.76
C ASP A 284 -26.16 -10.39 4.60
N PHE A 285 -26.04 -9.84 3.38
CA PHE A 285 -25.22 -8.66 3.11
C PHE A 285 -26.09 -7.47 2.69
N GLU A 286 -25.71 -6.30 3.15
CA GLU A 286 -26.28 -5.03 2.67
C GLU A 286 -25.19 -4.10 2.13
N LEU A 287 -25.53 -3.30 1.12
CA LEU A 287 -24.67 -2.23 0.64
C LEU A 287 -24.93 -0.97 1.48
N VAL A 288 -23.90 -0.53 2.19
CA VAL A 288 -23.95 0.69 3.01
C VAL A 288 -23.61 1.90 2.16
N GLU A 289 -24.40 2.95 2.26
CA GLU A 289 -24.08 4.23 1.63
C GLU A 289 -23.02 4.96 2.47
N PRO A 290 -21.80 5.18 1.95
CA PRO A 290 -20.79 5.94 2.68
C PRO A 290 -21.13 7.44 2.67
N THR A 291 -20.53 8.19 3.61
CA THR A 291 -20.60 9.66 3.58
C THR A 291 -20.10 10.17 2.23
N ARG A 292 -20.96 10.88 1.50
CA ARG A 292 -20.62 11.46 0.21
C ARG A 292 -19.75 12.68 0.41
N LEU A 293 -18.70 12.74 -0.34
CA LEU A 293 -17.72 13.81 -0.34
C LEU A 293 -17.74 14.52 -1.71
N PRO A 294 -17.26 15.77 -1.79
CA PRO A 294 -17.19 16.49 -3.07
C PRO A 294 -16.46 15.66 -4.15
N GLY A 295 -17.03 15.59 -5.34
CA GLY A 295 -16.49 14.81 -6.46
C GLY A 295 -16.84 13.31 -6.45
N PHE A 296 -17.59 12.83 -5.44
CA PHE A 296 -18.05 11.45 -5.39
C PHE A 296 -19.37 11.30 -6.15
N GLY A 297 -19.36 10.50 -7.22
CA GLY A 297 -20.54 10.03 -7.93
C GLY A 297 -21.18 8.81 -7.26
N THR A 298 -22.36 8.45 -7.73
CA THR A 298 -23.09 7.23 -7.31
C THR A 298 -22.79 6.07 -8.25
N GLY A 299 -23.02 4.82 -7.76
CA GLY A 299 -23.18 3.68 -8.67
C GLY A 299 -24.34 3.92 -9.66
N ARG A 300 -24.33 3.20 -10.75
CA ARG A 300 -25.25 3.42 -11.91
C ARG A 300 -26.15 2.19 -12.09
N PRO A 301 -27.25 2.08 -11.33
CA PRO A 301 -28.19 0.97 -11.50
C PRO A 301 -28.84 0.94 -12.89
N ASP A 302 -28.93 2.11 -13.56
CA ASP A 302 -29.44 2.27 -14.92
C ASP A 302 -28.53 1.62 -16.00
N TRP A 303 -27.28 1.27 -15.67
CA TRP A 303 -26.33 0.65 -16.59
C TRP A 303 -26.41 -0.88 -16.62
N ILE A 304 -27.15 -1.47 -15.71
CA ILE A 304 -27.32 -2.93 -15.61
C ILE A 304 -28.79 -3.34 -15.76
N ALA A 305 -29.02 -4.58 -16.18
CA ALA A 305 -30.38 -5.13 -16.21
C ALA A 305 -30.94 -5.16 -14.78
N GLY A 306 -32.18 -4.73 -14.61
CA GLY A 306 -32.87 -4.76 -13.31
C GLY A 306 -32.96 -6.18 -12.77
N GLY A 307 -33.07 -6.29 -11.44
CA GLY A 307 -33.16 -7.56 -10.71
C GLY A 307 -32.92 -7.35 -9.22
N ALA A 308 -33.01 -8.43 -8.45
CA ALA A 308 -32.71 -8.39 -7.02
C ALA A 308 -31.28 -7.88 -6.81
N GLY A 309 -31.09 -6.94 -5.87
CA GLY A 309 -29.80 -6.31 -5.56
C GLY A 309 -29.45 -5.11 -6.45
N SER A 310 -30.06 -4.92 -7.62
CA SER A 310 -29.73 -3.80 -8.51
C SER A 310 -30.09 -2.43 -7.92
N GLU A 311 -31.14 -2.35 -7.11
CA GLU A 311 -31.57 -1.10 -6.47
C GLU A 311 -30.53 -0.56 -5.48
N GLN A 312 -29.79 -1.44 -4.83
CA GLN A 312 -28.80 -1.05 -3.83
C GLN A 312 -27.51 -0.50 -4.46
N VAL A 313 -27.13 -0.89 -5.70
CA VAL A 313 -25.82 -0.52 -6.28
C VAL A 313 -25.62 0.99 -6.44
N GLY A 314 -26.70 1.78 -6.45
CA GLY A 314 -26.65 3.23 -6.41
C GLY A 314 -25.96 3.80 -5.16
N ARG A 315 -25.85 3.01 -4.07
CA ARG A 315 -25.13 3.40 -2.85
C ARG A 315 -23.60 3.29 -3.00
N ALA A 316 -23.10 2.61 -4.03
CA ALA A 316 -21.68 2.56 -4.32
C ALA A 316 -21.14 3.94 -4.71
N VAL A 317 -19.82 4.09 -4.65
CA VAL A 317 -19.11 5.32 -4.99
C VAL A 317 -18.38 5.13 -6.32
N ARG A 318 -18.56 6.08 -7.23
CA ARG A 318 -17.74 6.26 -8.42
C ARG A 318 -16.94 7.56 -8.32
N LEU A 319 -15.64 7.48 -8.52
CA LEU A 319 -14.79 8.64 -8.69
C LEU A 319 -14.43 8.72 -10.18
N TRP A 320 -14.68 9.87 -10.77
CA TRP A 320 -14.46 10.10 -12.18
C TRP A 320 -13.31 11.07 -12.42
N PRO A 321 -12.49 10.89 -13.46
CA PRO A 321 -11.37 11.79 -13.75
C PRO A 321 -11.80 13.19 -14.18
N HIS A 322 -13.05 13.39 -14.55
CA HIS A 322 -13.62 14.70 -14.95
C HIS A 322 -14.35 15.41 -13.82
N THR A 323 -14.62 14.76 -12.68
CA THR A 323 -15.29 15.39 -11.52
C THR A 323 -14.40 15.56 -10.30
N GLY A 324 -13.21 14.94 -10.29
CA GLY A 324 -12.29 15.00 -9.16
C GLY A 324 -10.87 14.63 -9.53
N PRO A 325 -9.92 14.78 -8.59
CA PRO A 325 -8.54 14.40 -8.83
C PRO A 325 -8.39 12.87 -8.88
N GLY A 326 -7.62 12.38 -9.83
CA GLY A 326 -7.30 10.94 -9.97
C GLY A 326 -7.71 10.36 -11.31
N GLU A 327 -7.48 9.05 -11.42
CA GLU A 327 -7.70 8.31 -12.68
C GLU A 327 -9.09 7.69 -12.76
N GLY A 328 -9.79 7.64 -11.65
CA GLY A 328 -11.08 7.00 -11.51
C GLY A 328 -11.03 5.72 -10.71
N HIS A 329 -12.06 5.51 -9.89
CA HIS A 329 -12.22 4.32 -9.04
C HIS A 329 -13.69 4.03 -8.82
N PHE A 330 -13.99 2.74 -8.63
CA PHE A 330 -15.26 2.28 -8.10
C PHE A 330 -15.04 1.69 -6.71
N ALA A 331 -15.93 1.94 -5.77
CA ALA A 331 -15.87 1.33 -4.45
C ALA A 331 -17.27 1.11 -3.85
N ALA A 332 -17.46 -0.01 -3.19
CA ALA A 332 -18.70 -0.39 -2.52
C ALA A 332 -18.40 -0.92 -1.13
N VAL A 333 -19.19 -0.48 -0.15
CA VAL A 333 -19.08 -0.89 1.25
C VAL A 333 -20.20 -1.88 1.56
N LEU A 334 -19.84 -3.14 1.80
CA LEU A 334 -20.75 -4.21 2.16
C LEU A 334 -20.65 -4.50 3.66
N HIS A 335 -21.77 -4.62 4.33
CA HIS A 335 -21.88 -5.00 5.73
C HIS A 335 -22.49 -6.39 5.85
N TYR A 336 -21.89 -7.26 6.63
CA TYR A 336 -22.37 -8.62 6.87
C TYR A 336 -23.28 -8.64 8.09
N LEU A 337 -24.56 -8.95 7.87
CA LEU A 337 -25.64 -8.98 8.88
C LEU A 337 -25.79 -10.35 9.54
N GLY A 338 -25.03 -11.37 9.11
CA GLY A 338 -25.18 -12.74 9.56
C GLY A 338 -25.03 -12.91 11.09
N GLU A 339 -25.62 -13.97 11.60
CA GLU A 339 -25.53 -14.35 13.01
C GLU A 339 -24.15 -14.94 13.37
N PRO A 340 -23.66 -14.76 14.61
CA PRO A 340 -22.42 -15.36 15.04
C PRO A 340 -22.47 -16.89 14.89
N ALA A 341 -21.77 -17.43 13.91
CA ALA A 341 -21.45 -18.85 13.89
C ALA A 341 -20.63 -19.17 15.15
N GLY A 342 -20.98 -20.23 15.87
CA GLY A 342 -20.31 -20.60 17.13
C GLY A 342 -18.79 -20.53 16.96
N SER A 343 -18.10 -19.95 17.95
CA SER A 343 -16.68 -19.63 17.98
C SER A 343 -15.83 -20.63 17.18
N ALA A 344 -15.30 -20.19 16.04
CA ALA A 344 -14.29 -20.96 15.32
C ALA A 344 -13.11 -21.19 16.26
N THR A 345 -12.96 -22.42 16.75
CA THR A 345 -11.83 -22.81 17.59
C THR A 345 -10.57 -22.72 16.75
N THR A 346 -9.82 -21.64 16.92
CA THR A 346 -8.48 -21.52 16.35
C THR A 346 -7.65 -22.69 16.88
N ARG A 347 -7.42 -23.71 16.05
CA ARG A 347 -6.56 -24.84 16.39
C ARG A 347 -5.19 -24.28 16.77
N ARG A 348 -4.85 -24.39 18.04
CA ARG A 348 -3.49 -24.09 18.49
C ARG A 348 -2.56 -25.15 17.89
N PRO A 349 -1.45 -24.74 17.24
CA PRO A 349 -0.51 -25.72 16.70
C PRO A 349 0.00 -26.65 17.80
N PRO A 350 0.28 -27.93 17.48
CA PRO A 350 0.91 -28.82 18.45
C PRO A 350 2.25 -28.23 18.88
N ARG A 351 2.54 -28.33 20.19
CA ARG A 351 3.80 -27.84 20.76
C ARG A 351 4.97 -28.65 20.20
N ASP A 352 5.82 -27.98 19.45
CA ASP A 352 7.11 -28.52 18.97
C ASP A 352 8.24 -27.99 19.86
N ARG A 353 8.75 -28.85 20.74
CA ARG A 353 9.82 -28.53 21.71
C ARG A 353 11.11 -28.03 21.01
N ASN A 354 11.42 -28.53 19.82
CA ASN A 354 12.61 -28.11 19.07
C ASN A 354 12.43 -26.69 18.51
N ARG A 355 11.23 -26.38 18.00
CA ARG A 355 10.86 -25.05 17.56
C ARG A 355 10.87 -24.03 18.70
N GLU A 356 10.34 -24.41 19.87
CA GLU A 356 10.35 -23.57 21.07
C GLU A 356 11.79 -23.30 21.56
N LYS A 357 12.68 -24.31 21.54
CA LYS A 357 14.10 -24.16 21.92
C LYS A 357 14.85 -23.25 20.95
N ALA A 358 14.64 -23.41 19.65
CA ALA A 358 15.23 -22.53 18.62
C ALA A 358 14.76 -21.09 18.77
N ALA A 359 13.47 -20.88 19.03
CA ALA A 359 12.90 -19.55 19.23
C ALA A 359 13.48 -18.85 20.48
N ARG A 360 13.69 -19.59 21.58
CA ARG A 360 14.34 -19.04 22.80
C ARG A 360 15.78 -18.62 22.54
N GLY A 361 16.60 -19.46 21.91
CA GLY A 361 17.98 -19.08 21.58
C GLY A 361 18.08 -17.88 20.62
N ALA A 362 17.13 -17.79 19.69
CA ALA A 362 17.03 -16.63 18.80
C ALA A 362 16.60 -15.36 19.55
N ALA A 363 15.66 -15.49 20.49
CA ALA A 363 15.22 -14.38 21.34
C ALA A 363 16.38 -13.84 22.20
N ASP A 364 17.20 -14.71 22.80
CA ASP A 364 18.36 -14.31 23.60
C ASP A 364 19.40 -13.52 22.78
N LEU A 365 19.62 -13.92 21.52
CA LEU A 365 20.50 -13.19 20.62
C LEU A 365 19.92 -11.82 20.22
N PHE A 366 18.64 -11.75 19.96
CA PHE A 366 17.92 -10.52 19.67
C PHE A 366 17.92 -9.57 20.87
N HIS A 367 17.62 -10.04 22.07
CA HIS A 367 17.63 -9.20 23.26
C HIS A 367 19.02 -8.66 23.60
N ARG A 368 20.08 -9.45 23.39
CA ARG A 368 21.45 -8.93 23.47
C ARG A 368 21.71 -7.82 22.47
N PHE A 369 21.29 -8.03 21.20
CA PHE A 369 21.40 -6.98 20.18
C PHE A 369 20.65 -5.71 20.62
N CYS A 370 19.43 -5.82 21.14
CA CYS A 370 18.67 -4.67 21.63
C CYS A 370 19.43 -3.96 22.75
N HIS A 371 19.90 -4.68 23.75
CA HIS A 371 20.66 -4.15 24.87
C HIS A 371 21.93 -3.37 24.41
N ASP A 372 22.67 -3.92 23.45
CA ASP A 372 23.95 -3.37 23.01
C ASP A 372 23.83 -2.20 22.01
N HIS A 373 22.71 -2.13 21.27
CA HIS A 373 22.59 -1.26 20.10
C HIS A 373 21.33 -0.40 20.05
N LEU A 374 20.35 -0.63 20.93
CA LEU A 374 19.14 0.17 21.00
C LEU A 374 19.08 0.96 22.31
N ALA A 375 18.48 2.15 22.27
CA ALA A 375 18.27 3.00 23.43
C ALA A 375 17.06 2.56 24.26
N ARG A 376 16.21 1.69 23.72
CA ARG A 376 15.06 1.09 24.41
C ARG A 376 15.01 -0.42 24.20
N ASP A 377 14.41 -1.10 25.16
CA ASP A 377 14.15 -2.55 25.04
C ASP A 377 12.93 -2.79 24.16
N ILE A 378 13.05 -3.76 23.26
CA ILE A 378 11.98 -4.20 22.36
C ILE A 378 11.61 -5.62 22.76
N ARG A 379 10.39 -5.79 23.29
CA ARG A 379 9.87 -7.08 23.76
C ARG A 379 8.56 -7.43 23.04
N PRO A 380 8.62 -8.04 21.84
CA PRO A 380 7.43 -8.56 21.19
C PRO A 380 6.79 -9.66 22.05
N GLU A 381 5.45 -9.69 22.06
CA GLU A 381 4.70 -10.72 22.81
C GLU A 381 4.96 -12.12 22.28
N ARG A 382 5.18 -12.26 20.97
CA ARG A 382 5.42 -13.55 20.30
C ARG A 382 6.56 -13.43 19.31
N LEU A 383 7.57 -14.28 19.48
CA LEU A 383 8.69 -14.43 18.55
C LEU A 383 8.61 -15.78 17.85
N GLU A 384 8.82 -15.80 16.55
CA GLU A 384 8.90 -17.01 15.75
C GLU A 384 10.14 -17.02 14.86
N VAL A 385 10.69 -18.23 14.67
CA VAL A 385 11.79 -18.48 13.74
C VAL A 385 11.26 -19.24 12.54
N ALA A 386 11.47 -18.66 11.34
CA ALA A 386 11.21 -19.33 10.07
C ALA A 386 12.55 -19.47 9.33
N GLY A 387 13.06 -20.69 9.23
CA GLY A 387 14.43 -20.94 8.75
C GLY A 387 15.47 -20.30 9.68
N THR A 388 16.18 -19.28 9.19
CA THR A 388 17.15 -18.49 9.97
C THR A 388 16.62 -17.10 10.33
N TYR A 389 15.40 -16.76 9.93
CA TYR A 389 14.80 -15.45 10.12
C TYR A 389 13.98 -15.40 11.40
N LEU A 390 14.15 -14.33 12.19
CA LEU A 390 13.40 -14.06 13.39
C LEU A 390 12.33 -13.00 13.11
N TYR A 391 11.11 -13.29 13.52
CA TYR A 391 9.95 -12.41 13.36
C TYR A 391 9.27 -12.11 14.70
N ALA A 392 8.78 -10.89 14.85
CA ALA A 392 7.76 -10.55 15.83
C ALA A 392 6.39 -10.78 15.17
N VAL A 393 5.66 -11.75 15.69
CA VAL A 393 4.37 -12.19 15.12
C VAL A 393 3.23 -11.46 15.82
N PRO A 394 2.26 -10.88 15.09
CA PRO A 394 1.11 -10.21 15.69
C PRO A 394 0.30 -11.16 16.59
N PRO A 395 -0.25 -10.66 17.72
CA PRO A 395 -1.15 -11.46 18.54
C PRO A 395 -2.41 -11.85 17.74
N GLY A 396 -2.96 -13.01 18.06
CA GLY A 396 -4.16 -13.51 17.39
C GLY A 396 -3.94 -14.15 16.01
N LEU A 397 -2.72 -14.18 15.47
CA LEU A 397 -2.43 -14.89 14.22
C LEU A 397 -2.58 -16.40 14.44
N PRO A 398 -3.47 -17.09 13.65
CA PRO A 398 -3.58 -18.54 13.65
C PRO A 398 -2.32 -19.22 13.11
N ASP A 399 -2.27 -20.54 13.22
CA ASP A 399 -1.22 -21.34 12.58
C ASP A 399 -1.28 -21.24 11.05
N LEU A 400 -0.17 -20.83 10.44
CA LEU A 400 -0.03 -20.70 8.98
C LEU A 400 0.50 -21.99 8.30
N THR A 401 0.63 -23.10 9.03
CA THR A 401 1.13 -24.36 8.45
C THR A 401 0.28 -24.78 7.25
N GLY A 402 0.94 -25.05 6.13
CA GLY A 402 0.31 -25.40 4.87
C GLY A 402 -0.08 -24.21 3.98
N LEU A 403 0.07 -22.97 4.46
CA LEU A 403 -0.04 -21.76 3.63
C LEU A 403 1.34 -21.25 3.21
N ARG A 404 1.40 -20.64 2.04
CA ARG A 404 2.59 -19.91 1.58
C ARG A 404 2.56 -18.49 2.13
N PHE A 405 3.62 -18.07 2.76
CA PHE A 405 3.79 -16.71 3.27
C PHE A 405 5.21 -16.20 3.01
N ILE A 406 5.35 -14.90 2.92
CA ILE A 406 6.64 -14.21 2.81
C ILE A 406 7.12 -13.83 4.21
N HIS A 407 6.27 -13.12 4.98
CA HIS A 407 6.58 -12.70 6.34
C HIS A 407 5.38 -12.99 7.26
N PRO A 408 5.55 -13.78 8.33
CA PRO A 408 4.49 -14.04 9.31
C PRO A 408 4.33 -12.89 10.33
N GLY A 409 5.01 -11.77 10.11
CA GLY A 409 5.02 -10.59 10.97
C GLY A 409 6.20 -9.69 10.68
N TRP A 410 6.57 -8.86 11.65
CA TRP A 410 7.70 -7.93 11.53
C TRP A 410 9.03 -8.67 11.51
N TRP A 411 9.75 -8.59 10.42
CA TRP A 411 11.06 -9.20 10.27
C TRP A 411 12.12 -8.43 11.07
N LEU A 412 12.60 -9.05 12.16
CA LEU A 412 13.57 -8.43 13.07
C LEU A 412 15.01 -8.63 12.57
N GLY A 413 15.34 -9.78 12.03
CA GLY A 413 16.68 -10.06 11.54
C GLY A 413 16.95 -11.54 11.27
N THR A 414 18.21 -11.83 11.02
CA THR A 414 18.71 -13.18 10.74
C THR A 414 19.53 -13.69 11.93
N VAL A 415 19.21 -14.89 12.38
CA VAL A 415 19.93 -15.59 13.44
C VAL A 415 21.06 -16.39 12.82
N ARG A 416 22.28 -16.12 13.24
CA ARG A 416 23.49 -16.91 12.94
C ARG A 416 23.89 -17.70 14.19
N ARG A 417 24.90 -18.54 14.10
CA ARG A 417 25.31 -19.43 15.21
C ARG A 417 25.40 -18.73 16.56
N ASP A 418 26.04 -17.57 16.62
CA ASP A 418 26.42 -16.82 17.83
C ASP A 418 26.05 -15.34 17.78
N ARG A 419 25.40 -14.90 16.72
CA ARG A 419 25.09 -13.48 16.50
C ARG A 419 23.74 -13.27 15.84
N PHE A 420 23.20 -12.09 16.07
CA PHE A 420 22.01 -11.54 15.40
C PHE A 420 22.44 -10.50 14.36
N GLU A 421 21.92 -10.64 13.15
CA GLU A 421 22.10 -9.66 12.06
C GLU A 421 20.74 -8.95 11.85
N PRO A 422 20.63 -7.64 12.20
CA PRO A 422 19.36 -6.94 12.13
C PRO A 422 18.88 -6.76 10.68
N ALA A 423 17.58 -6.92 10.44
CA ALA A 423 16.96 -6.67 9.16
C ALA A 423 16.76 -5.17 8.89
N HIS A 424 16.63 -4.82 7.62
CA HIS A 424 16.23 -3.47 7.22
C HIS A 424 14.83 -3.13 7.76
N ALA A 425 13.90 -4.08 7.72
CA ALA A 425 12.55 -3.96 8.29
C ALA A 425 12.57 -3.58 9.77
N LEU A 426 13.53 -4.08 10.57
CA LEU A 426 13.71 -3.67 11.96
C LEU A 426 13.97 -2.17 12.04
N ALA A 427 14.92 -1.66 11.24
CA ALA A 427 15.26 -0.24 11.28
C ALA A 427 14.10 0.66 10.83
N MET A 428 13.39 0.26 9.78
CA MET A 428 12.28 1.05 9.25
C MET A 428 11.06 1.09 10.17
N GLY A 429 10.91 0.09 11.05
CA GLY A 429 9.85 0.02 12.06
C GLY A 429 10.19 0.74 13.38
N LEU A 430 11.37 1.33 13.50
CA LEU A 430 11.85 2.08 14.66
C LEU A 430 11.95 3.58 14.35
N GLU A 431 12.08 4.39 15.41
CA GLU A 431 12.49 5.78 15.29
C GLU A 431 14.03 5.88 15.32
N LEU A 432 14.60 6.96 14.75
CA LEU A 432 16.05 7.12 14.77
C LEU A 432 16.61 7.26 16.21
N ALA A 433 15.82 7.82 17.10
CA ALA A 433 16.13 7.94 18.53
C ALA A 433 16.13 6.60 19.28
N ASP A 434 15.53 5.55 18.72
CA ASP A 434 15.55 4.20 19.31
C ASP A 434 16.93 3.53 19.21
N PHE A 435 17.85 4.05 18.41
CA PHE A 435 19.20 3.53 18.28
C PHE A 435 20.15 4.17 19.27
N ALA A 436 20.94 3.38 19.99
CA ALA A 436 21.95 3.87 20.92
C ALA A 436 23.03 4.71 20.19
N ARG A 437 23.26 4.41 18.92
CA ARG A 437 24.13 5.17 18.03
C ARG A 437 23.38 5.49 16.74
N SER A 438 23.29 6.75 16.38
CA SER A 438 22.61 7.20 15.18
C SER A 438 23.37 8.30 14.44
N VAL A 439 23.06 8.46 13.16
CA VAL A 439 23.51 9.56 12.30
C VAL A 439 22.32 10.08 11.53
N SER A 440 21.93 11.31 11.78
CA SER A 440 20.92 12.02 10.99
C SER A 440 21.61 12.93 9.99
N LEU A 441 21.28 12.77 8.73
CA LEU A 441 21.84 13.55 7.61
C LEU A 441 20.74 14.42 7.02
N PRO A 442 21.03 15.66 6.59
CA PRO A 442 20.09 16.45 5.80
C PRO A 442 19.71 15.73 4.50
N ALA A 443 18.49 15.94 3.98
CA ALA A 443 18.02 15.29 2.74
C ALA A 443 18.91 15.60 1.52
N GLY A 444 19.57 16.77 1.50
CA GLY A 444 20.49 17.17 0.43
C GLY A 444 21.96 16.78 0.66
N ASP A 445 22.27 16.00 1.69
CA ASP A 445 23.66 15.60 2.01
C ASP A 445 24.09 14.43 1.13
N ASP A 446 25.24 14.56 0.46
CA ASP A 446 25.81 13.50 -0.40
C ASP A 446 26.04 12.16 0.32
N ARG A 447 26.27 12.21 1.65
CA ARG A 447 26.40 10.99 2.48
C ARG A 447 25.10 10.20 2.56
N ALA A 448 23.94 10.86 2.53
CA ALA A 448 22.64 10.18 2.47
C ALA A 448 22.49 9.43 1.13
N LEU A 449 22.90 10.05 0.03
CA LEU A 449 22.90 9.41 -1.30
C LEU A 449 23.92 8.26 -1.35
N ALA A 450 25.12 8.46 -0.81
CA ALA A 450 26.14 7.43 -0.72
C ALA A 450 25.61 6.21 0.06
N PHE A 451 24.91 6.43 1.19
CA PHE A 451 24.28 5.37 1.96
C PHE A 451 23.24 4.61 1.13
N LEU A 452 22.35 5.30 0.42
CA LEU A 452 21.30 4.69 -0.43
C LEU A 452 21.91 3.94 -1.64
N ARG A 453 23.08 4.33 -2.11
CA ARG A 453 23.86 3.60 -3.14
C ARG A 453 24.64 2.42 -2.58
N GLY A 454 24.62 2.22 -1.26
CA GLY A 454 25.37 1.15 -0.59
C GLY A 454 26.86 1.45 -0.38
N ALA A 455 27.27 2.71 -0.54
CA ALA A 455 28.63 3.16 -0.30
C ALA A 455 28.87 3.49 1.19
N SER A 456 30.14 3.50 1.60
CA SER A 456 30.56 3.97 2.93
C SER A 456 30.74 5.48 2.93
N PHE A 457 30.57 6.10 4.10
CA PHE A 457 30.80 7.53 4.28
C PHE A 457 31.48 7.84 5.63
N PRO A 458 32.27 8.93 5.73
CA PRO A 458 32.93 9.36 6.97
C PRO A 458 31.92 9.72 8.05
N SER A 459 32.09 9.21 9.27
CA SER A 459 31.25 9.53 10.43
C SER A 459 31.99 9.19 11.73
N GLN A 460 32.31 10.18 12.54
CA GLN A 460 32.96 9.99 13.83
C GLN A 460 31.99 9.44 14.88
N GLY A 461 32.52 8.77 15.89
CA GLY A 461 31.80 8.21 17.01
C GLY A 461 32.20 6.76 17.28
N GLU A 462 31.56 6.12 18.26
CA GLU A 462 31.83 4.75 18.68
C GLU A 462 31.54 3.74 17.57
N ASP A 463 32.37 2.71 17.45
CA ASP A 463 32.19 1.60 16.53
C ASP A 463 30.97 0.75 16.89
N GLY A 464 30.35 0.11 15.91
CA GLY A 464 29.18 -0.75 16.08
C GLY A 464 28.06 -0.48 15.10
N TRP A 465 26.88 -1.06 15.36
CA TRP A 465 25.68 -0.79 14.59
C TRP A 465 25.20 0.64 14.82
N VAL A 466 24.78 1.30 13.75
CA VAL A 466 24.36 2.70 13.71
C VAL A 466 23.06 2.82 12.92
N GLY A 467 22.04 3.45 13.51
CA GLY A 467 20.89 3.92 12.76
C GLY A 467 21.28 5.07 11.84
N VAL A 468 21.08 4.94 10.54
CA VAL A 468 21.29 6.02 9.58
C VAL A 468 19.94 6.58 9.17
N GLY A 469 19.80 7.89 9.25
CA GLY A 469 18.55 8.57 8.94
C GLY A 469 18.72 9.84 8.13
N VAL A 470 17.60 10.35 7.64
CA VAL A 470 17.46 11.64 6.96
C VAL A 470 16.50 12.53 7.75
N ASP A 471 16.95 13.73 8.14
CA ASP A 471 16.18 14.72 8.92
C ASP A 471 15.43 14.11 10.13
N GLY A 472 16.10 13.15 10.83
CA GLY A 472 15.55 12.45 11.98
C GLY A 472 14.78 11.16 11.67
N PHE A 473 14.53 10.82 10.41
CA PHE A 473 13.78 9.62 10.00
C PHE A 473 14.71 8.51 9.52
N PRO A 474 14.50 7.24 9.94
CA PRO A 474 15.35 6.12 9.55
C PRO A 474 15.39 5.90 8.04
N LEU A 475 16.60 5.73 7.50
CA LEU A 475 16.86 5.18 6.17
C LEU A 475 17.28 3.70 6.24
N GLY A 476 17.80 3.28 7.40
CA GLY A 476 18.28 1.91 7.58
C GLY A 476 19.43 1.81 8.57
N LEU A 477 20.19 0.72 8.47
CA LEU A 477 21.32 0.42 9.33
C LEU A 477 22.68 0.54 8.60
N GLY A 478 23.65 1.06 9.30
CA GLY A 478 25.06 0.98 8.93
C GLY A 478 25.90 0.36 10.04
N LYS A 479 27.14 0.05 9.74
CA LYS A 479 28.11 -0.38 10.75
C LYS A 479 29.30 0.57 10.75
N ARG A 480 29.54 1.27 11.87
CA ARG A 480 30.68 2.15 12.00
C ARG A 480 31.91 1.33 12.38
N VAL A 481 33.00 1.58 11.68
CA VAL A 481 34.32 1.01 11.97
C VAL A 481 35.38 2.03 11.60
N GLY A 482 36.21 2.43 12.56
CA GLY A 482 37.36 3.31 12.33
C GLY A 482 37.00 4.67 11.71
N GLY A 483 35.93 5.33 12.20
CA GLY A 483 35.52 6.65 11.72
C GLY A 483 34.77 6.66 10.38
N SER A 484 34.33 5.50 9.89
CA SER A 484 33.54 5.36 8.66
C SER A 484 32.32 4.49 8.91
N VAL A 485 31.15 4.87 8.38
CA VAL A 485 29.92 4.05 8.38
C VAL A 485 29.82 3.30 7.07
N LYS A 486 29.87 1.98 7.16
CA LYS A 486 29.62 1.05 6.05
C LYS A 486 28.12 0.84 5.90
N SER A 487 27.57 1.11 4.71
CA SER A 487 26.15 0.93 4.44
C SER A 487 25.75 -0.56 4.49
N HIS A 488 24.67 -0.83 5.25
CA HIS A 488 23.93 -2.10 5.22
C HIS A 488 22.59 -1.96 4.52
N TYR A 489 22.43 -0.92 3.70
CA TYR A 489 21.22 -0.76 2.87
C TYR A 489 21.06 -1.95 1.91
N PRO A 490 19.85 -2.54 1.80
CA PRO A 490 19.63 -3.77 1.04
C PRO A 490 20.07 -3.64 -0.42
N LYS A 491 20.76 -4.64 -0.95
CA LYS A 491 21.31 -4.59 -2.31
C LYS A 491 20.23 -4.36 -3.38
N GLY A 492 19.05 -4.96 -3.22
CA GLY A 492 17.93 -4.81 -4.15
C GLY A 492 17.28 -3.42 -4.15
N LEU A 493 17.48 -2.64 -3.08
CA LEU A 493 16.91 -1.30 -2.93
C LEU A 493 17.90 -0.17 -3.28
N ARG A 494 19.15 -0.50 -3.62
CA ARG A 494 20.18 0.51 -3.87
C ARG A 494 19.88 1.35 -5.09
N TRP A 495 20.11 2.63 -4.94
CA TRP A 495 19.97 3.59 -6.03
C TRP A 495 21.15 3.46 -7.02
N SER A 496 20.81 3.52 -8.31
CA SER A 496 21.78 3.56 -9.41
C SER A 496 22.26 4.98 -9.68
#